data_fb4ad6504faf22d2294c0414de851644
#
_entry.id   fb4ad6504faf22d2294c0414de851644
#
_cell.length_a   1.000
_cell.length_b   1.000
_cell.length_c   1.000
_cell.angle_alpha   90.00
_cell.angle_beta   90.00
_cell.angle_gamma   90.00
#
_symmetry.space_group_name_H-M   'P 1'
#
loop_
_entity.id
_entity.type
_entity.pdbx_description
1 polymer ?
#
loop_
_entity_poly.entity_id
_entity_poly.type
_entity_poly.pdbx_seq_one_letter_code
_entity_poly.pdbx_strand_id
1 'polypeptide(L)'
;CLVGNLKKWKEGTLSKTIFIKDEPVVLTADKKKSHGDTHLIEFIWDNEAYTFADILDAAGVLPIPPYLHRETEKSDLQTYQTVYSKIKGSVAAPTAGLHFTPEVLADIDARGIGREEVTLHVGAGTFKPVKSDTIEGHEMHTEFISVRRSSIERIKSNLGNIIAVGTTSVRTLESLYYMGVILDNNPEATS
;
A
#
# COMPACT_ATOMS: atom_id res chain seq x y z
N CYS A 1 8.83 9.16 -6.19
CA CYS A 1 7.71 8.85 -7.08
C CYS A 1 8.12 7.86 -8.17
N LEU A 2 7.19 6.96 -8.53
CA LEU A 2 7.23 6.27 -9.82
C LEU A 2 6.57 7.17 -10.87
N VAL A 3 7.23 7.40 -11.99
CA VAL A 3 6.74 8.31 -13.04
C VAL A 3 6.36 7.50 -14.27
N GLY A 4 5.06 7.47 -14.58
CA GLY A 4 4.56 6.89 -15.82
C GLY A 4 4.90 7.75 -17.03
N ASN A 5 5.09 7.11 -18.19
CA ASN A 5 5.41 7.83 -19.46
C ASN A 5 6.60 8.82 -19.36
N LEU A 6 7.62 8.48 -18.57
CA LEU A 6 8.79 9.32 -18.32
C LEU A 6 9.44 9.85 -19.60
N LYS A 7 9.37 9.10 -20.70
CA LYS A 7 9.87 9.51 -22.02
C LYS A 7 9.22 10.80 -22.54
N LYS A 8 7.99 11.11 -22.11
CA LYS A 8 7.28 12.35 -22.49
C LYS A 8 7.65 13.53 -21.59
N TRP A 9 8.16 13.27 -20.39
CA TRP A 9 8.64 14.31 -19.47
C TRP A 9 10.17 14.40 -19.50
N LYS A 10 10.71 14.96 -20.56
CA LYS A 10 12.17 15.08 -20.73
C LYS A 10 12.73 16.17 -19.82
N GLU A 11 12.22 17.38 -19.93
CA GLU A 11 12.66 18.58 -19.21
C GLU A 11 11.48 19.48 -18.85
N GLY A 12 11.71 20.41 -17.92
CA GLY A 12 10.75 21.41 -17.51
C GLY A 12 9.77 20.93 -16.44
N THR A 13 8.93 21.86 -16.05
CA THR A 13 7.93 21.72 -15.00
C THR A 13 6.58 21.33 -15.61
N LEU A 14 5.87 20.40 -15.00
CA LEU A 14 4.49 20.09 -15.35
C LEU A 14 3.55 20.87 -14.43
N SER A 15 2.47 21.40 -14.99
CA SER A 15 1.43 22.09 -14.22
C SER A 15 0.05 21.57 -14.55
N LYS A 16 -0.81 21.51 -13.53
CA LYS A 16 -2.21 21.11 -13.66
C LYS A 16 -3.06 21.93 -12.70
N THR A 17 -4.17 22.49 -13.17
CA THR A 17 -5.19 23.03 -12.28
C THR A 17 -6.02 21.90 -11.71
N ILE A 18 -6.15 21.86 -10.39
CA ILE A 18 -7.03 20.98 -9.63
C ILE A 18 -8.05 21.83 -8.89
N PHE A 19 -9.15 21.21 -8.44
CA PHE A 19 -10.18 21.92 -7.68
C PHE A 19 -10.28 21.34 -6.27
N ILE A 20 -10.20 22.19 -5.26
CA ILE A 20 -10.39 21.84 -3.85
C ILE A 20 -11.53 22.69 -3.32
N LYS A 21 -12.64 22.06 -2.92
CA LYS A 21 -13.85 22.78 -2.46
C LYS A 21 -14.33 23.85 -3.47
N ASP A 22 -14.28 23.52 -4.75
CA ASP A 22 -14.63 24.40 -5.89
C ASP A 22 -13.65 25.56 -6.14
N GLU A 23 -12.56 25.69 -5.37
CA GLU A 23 -11.49 26.65 -5.62
C GLU A 23 -10.42 26.05 -6.54
N PRO A 24 -10.02 26.77 -7.61
CA PRO A 24 -8.93 26.33 -8.47
C PRO A 24 -7.57 26.49 -7.77
N VAL A 25 -6.77 25.45 -7.81
CA VAL A 25 -5.40 25.44 -7.29
C VAL A 25 -4.47 24.96 -8.40
N VAL A 26 -3.41 25.67 -8.67
CA VAL A 26 -2.39 25.29 -9.66
C VAL A 26 -1.34 24.43 -8.98
N LEU A 27 -1.37 23.14 -9.27
CA LEU A 27 -0.35 22.18 -8.83
C LEU A 27 0.76 22.10 -9.87
N THR A 28 1.99 22.25 -9.42
CA THR A 28 3.20 22.18 -10.24
C THR A 28 4.07 21.04 -9.75
N ALA A 29 4.67 20.29 -10.66
CA ALA A 29 5.60 19.19 -10.39
C ALA A 29 6.93 19.44 -11.10
N ASP A 30 8.02 19.37 -10.36
CA ASP A 30 9.37 19.51 -10.86
C ASP A 30 10.22 18.29 -10.54
N LYS A 31 10.89 17.74 -11.55
CA LYS A 31 11.73 16.54 -11.43
C LYS A 31 13.12 16.93 -10.98
N LYS A 32 13.51 16.61 -9.75
CA LYS A 32 14.80 16.98 -9.14
C LYS A 32 15.89 15.96 -9.36
N LYS A 33 15.66 14.68 -8.98
CA LYS A 33 16.70 13.66 -8.97
C LYS A 33 16.15 12.30 -9.35
N SER A 34 16.94 11.53 -10.07
CA SER A 34 16.64 10.15 -10.42
C SER A 34 17.31 9.19 -9.44
N HIS A 35 16.57 8.16 -9.00
CA HIS A 35 17.05 7.08 -8.17
C HIS A 35 16.58 5.75 -8.76
N GLY A 36 17.35 5.17 -9.68
CA GLY A 36 16.94 3.98 -10.41
C GLY A 36 15.59 4.19 -11.11
N ASP A 37 14.60 3.35 -10.77
CA ASP A 37 13.24 3.41 -11.33
C ASP A 37 12.36 4.51 -10.73
N THR A 38 12.85 5.22 -9.71
CA THR A 38 12.10 6.27 -9.00
C THR A 38 12.71 7.64 -9.20
N HIS A 39 11.91 8.68 -8.96
CA HIS A 39 12.34 10.07 -9.09
C HIS A 39 11.92 10.86 -7.86
N LEU A 40 12.81 11.74 -7.42
CA LEU A 40 12.47 12.79 -6.48
C LEU A 40 11.72 13.89 -7.26
N ILE A 41 10.47 14.10 -6.89
CA ILE A 41 9.60 15.13 -7.46
C ILE A 41 9.28 16.14 -6.39
N GLU A 42 9.49 17.40 -6.69
CA GLU A 42 9.02 18.52 -5.89
C GLU A 42 7.64 18.93 -6.37
N PHE A 43 6.69 19.02 -5.46
CA PHE A 43 5.36 19.52 -5.73
C PHE A 43 5.20 20.90 -5.08
N ILE A 44 4.71 21.85 -5.87
CA ILE A 44 4.43 23.23 -5.42
C ILE A 44 3.00 23.56 -5.85
N TRP A 45 2.28 24.28 -5.00
CA TRP A 45 0.94 24.78 -5.30
C TRP A 45 0.78 26.21 -4.81
N ASP A 46 -0.13 26.95 -5.43
CA ASP A 46 -0.28 28.40 -5.28
C ASP A 46 -1.16 28.83 -4.11
N ASN A 47 -1.69 27.90 -3.31
CA ASN A 47 -2.53 28.21 -2.15
C ASN A 47 -2.03 27.51 -0.89
N GLU A 48 -1.37 28.24 0.00
CA GLU A 48 -0.77 27.74 1.24
C GLU A 48 -1.80 27.27 2.29
N ALA A 49 -3.09 27.58 2.11
CA ALA A 49 -4.15 27.10 3.00
C ALA A 49 -4.37 25.59 2.89
N TYR A 50 -3.92 24.96 1.81
CA TYR A 50 -4.06 23.53 1.59
C TYR A 50 -2.79 22.76 1.90
N THR A 51 -2.94 21.64 2.58
CA THR A 51 -1.85 20.70 2.87
C THR A 51 -1.55 19.79 1.69
N PHE A 52 -0.41 19.11 1.70
CA PHE A 52 -0.11 18.09 0.69
C PHE A 52 -1.14 16.94 0.66
N ALA A 53 -1.76 16.63 1.79
CA ALA A 53 -2.84 15.64 1.85
C ALA A 53 -4.08 16.12 1.06
N ASP A 54 -4.44 17.40 1.18
CA ASP A 54 -5.56 17.98 0.42
C ASP A 54 -5.28 17.96 -1.09
N ILE A 55 -4.04 18.24 -1.48
CA ILE A 55 -3.59 18.15 -2.88
C ILE A 55 -3.68 16.71 -3.40
N LEU A 56 -3.22 15.73 -2.61
CA LEU A 56 -3.30 14.31 -3.00
C LEU A 56 -4.75 13.83 -3.13
N ASP A 57 -5.61 14.22 -2.21
CA ASP A 57 -7.03 13.84 -2.24
C ASP A 57 -7.75 14.47 -3.45
N ALA A 58 -7.38 15.69 -3.86
CA ALA A 58 -7.99 16.39 -5.01
C ALA A 58 -7.40 15.99 -6.37
N ALA A 59 -6.09 15.78 -6.43
CA ALA A 59 -5.39 15.44 -7.67
C ALA A 59 -5.34 13.94 -7.94
N GLY A 60 -5.43 13.13 -6.88
CA GLY A 60 -5.26 11.70 -6.91
C GLY A 60 -6.45 10.95 -7.48
N VAL A 61 -6.17 9.80 -8.05
CA VAL A 61 -7.16 8.83 -8.47
C VAL A 61 -6.82 7.52 -7.75
N LEU A 62 -7.83 6.81 -7.26
CA LEU A 62 -7.60 5.52 -6.64
C LEU A 62 -6.91 4.58 -7.64
N PRO A 63 -5.70 4.09 -7.36
CA PRO A 63 -5.06 3.14 -8.25
C PRO A 63 -5.77 1.80 -8.17
N ILE A 64 -6.26 1.31 -9.30
CA ILE A 64 -6.80 -0.05 -9.44
C ILE A 64 -5.82 -0.92 -10.22
N PRO A 65 -5.84 -2.25 -10.05
CA PRO A 65 -4.92 -3.13 -10.73
C PRO A 65 -5.02 -3.05 -12.25
N PRO A 66 -3.89 -3.02 -12.98
CA PRO A 66 -3.88 -2.90 -14.44
C PRO A 66 -4.65 -4.00 -15.16
N TYR A 67 -4.78 -5.20 -14.56
CA TYR A 67 -5.50 -6.32 -15.17
C TYR A 67 -7.02 -6.12 -15.24
N LEU A 68 -7.58 -5.09 -14.58
CA LEU A 68 -8.99 -4.73 -14.72
C LEU A 68 -9.31 -4.04 -16.04
N HIS A 69 -8.29 -3.55 -16.78
CA HIS A 69 -8.40 -2.95 -18.11
C HIS A 69 -9.50 -1.87 -18.23
N ARG A 70 -9.73 -1.12 -17.18
CA ARG A 70 -10.67 0.01 -17.13
C ARG A 70 -10.12 1.15 -16.29
N GLU A 71 -10.71 2.31 -16.42
CA GLU A 71 -10.43 3.45 -15.53
C GLU A 71 -11.14 3.27 -14.18
N THR A 72 -10.67 4.02 -13.18
CA THR A 72 -11.26 4.04 -11.84
C THR A 72 -12.60 4.75 -11.88
N GLU A 73 -13.60 4.17 -11.25
CA GLU A 73 -14.94 4.73 -11.09
C GLU A 73 -15.14 5.24 -9.66
N LYS A 74 -16.16 6.12 -9.46
CA LYS A 74 -16.49 6.63 -8.12
C LYS A 74 -16.88 5.51 -7.13
N SER A 75 -17.49 4.45 -7.62
CA SER A 75 -17.84 3.25 -6.84
C SER A 75 -16.61 2.54 -6.27
N ASP A 76 -15.46 2.61 -6.95
CA ASP A 76 -14.24 1.96 -6.49
C ASP A 76 -13.72 2.53 -5.15
N LEU A 77 -14.01 3.78 -4.85
CA LEU A 77 -13.67 4.40 -3.57
C LEU A 77 -14.28 3.65 -2.38
N GLN A 78 -15.40 2.96 -2.59
CA GLN A 78 -16.08 2.15 -1.58
C GLN A 78 -15.84 0.66 -1.78
N THR A 79 -15.92 0.17 -3.01
CA THR A 79 -15.87 -1.27 -3.31
C THR A 79 -14.45 -1.82 -3.41
N TYR A 80 -13.46 -0.96 -3.71
CA TYR A 80 -12.05 -1.34 -3.76
C TYR A 80 -11.31 -0.96 -2.49
N GLN A 81 -11.96 -1.11 -1.32
CA GLN A 81 -11.42 -0.90 0.00
C GLN A 81 -11.96 -1.96 0.96
N THR A 82 -11.12 -2.47 1.86
CA THR A 82 -11.57 -3.45 2.85
C THR A 82 -12.34 -2.78 3.99
N VAL A 83 -13.34 -3.47 4.53
CA VAL A 83 -14.15 -2.99 5.67
C VAL A 83 -13.33 -2.80 6.96
N TYR A 84 -12.12 -3.34 7.02
CA TYR A 84 -11.21 -3.24 8.15
C TYR A 84 -10.02 -2.31 7.92
N SER A 85 -9.98 -1.59 6.79
CA SER A 85 -8.93 -0.60 6.53
C SER A 85 -9.02 0.56 7.52
N LYS A 86 -7.95 0.81 8.26
CA LYS A 86 -7.90 1.84 9.32
C LYS A 86 -6.79 2.85 9.12
N ILE A 87 -5.67 2.43 8.54
CA ILE A 87 -4.43 3.22 8.47
C ILE A 87 -4.13 3.55 7.03
N LYS A 88 -4.10 4.83 6.70
CA LYS A 88 -3.68 5.30 5.36
C LYS A 88 -2.18 5.04 5.16
N GLY A 89 -1.75 4.79 3.93
CA GLY A 89 -0.33 4.60 3.59
C GLY A 89 -0.05 3.50 2.56
N SER A 90 -1.08 2.77 2.12
CA SER A 90 -0.98 1.77 1.05
C SER A 90 -1.43 2.34 -0.29
N VAL A 91 -0.79 1.90 -1.37
CA VAL A 91 -1.18 2.22 -2.74
C VAL A 91 -2.21 1.22 -3.27
N ALA A 92 -2.18 -0.03 -2.78
CA ALA A 92 -3.08 -1.08 -3.22
C ALA A 92 -3.86 -1.69 -2.04
N ALA A 93 -5.12 -2.04 -2.27
CA ALA A 93 -5.93 -2.77 -1.32
C ALA A 93 -5.56 -4.27 -1.30
N PRO A 94 -5.62 -4.95 -0.14
CA PRO A 94 -5.46 -6.40 -0.06
C PRO A 94 -6.73 -7.09 -0.60
N THR A 95 -6.71 -7.42 -1.90
CA THR A 95 -7.91 -7.83 -2.66
C THR A 95 -8.65 -9.04 -2.09
N ALA A 96 -7.94 -9.99 -1.46
CA ALA A 96 -8.59 -11.10 -0.76
C ALA A 96 -9.51 -10.62 0.38
N GLY A 97 -9.21 -9.48 0.98
CA GLY A 97 -10.02 -8.88 2.04
C GLY A 97 -11.31 -8.20 1.56
N LEU A 98 -11.44 -7.93 0.25
CA LEU A 98 -12.65 -7.30 -0.31
C LEU A 98 -13.89 -8.21 -0.24
N HIS A 99 -13.70 -9.51 -0.05
CA HIS A 99 -14.78 -10.47 0.14
C HIS A 99 -15.43 -10.41 1.54
N PHE A 100 -14.81 -9.73 2.49
CA PHE A 100 -15.37 -9.59 3.84
C PHE A 100 -16.33 -8.41 3.91
N THR A 101 -17.51 -8.67 4.46
CA THR A 101 -18.48 -7.66 4.84
C THR A 101 -18.59 -7.59 6.36
N PRO A 102 -19.21 -6.52 6.94
CA PRO A 102 -19.47 -6.47 8.38
C PRO A 102 -20.23 -7.69 8.91
N GLU A 103 -21.19 -8.20 8.13
CA GLU A 103 -22.01 -9.38 8.47
C GLU A 103 -21.16 -10.65 8.51
N VAL A 104 -20.28 -10.85 7.52
CA VAL A 104 -19.35 -12.00 7.50
C VAL A 104 -18.41 -11.94 8.71
N LEU A 105 -17.89 -10.77 9.05
CA LEU A 105 -17.04 -10.61 10.23
C LEU A 105 -17.81 -10.89 11.53
N ALA A 106 -19.05 -10.45 11.63
CA ALA A 106 -19.92 -10.74 12.77
C ALA A 106 -20.23 -12.25 12.91
N ASP A 107 -20.44 -12.96 11.79
CA ASP A 107 -20.67 -14.42 11.81
C ASP A 107 -19.40 -15.18 12.24
N ILE A 108 -18.23 -14.75 11.83
CA ILE A 108 -16.93 -15.28 12.27
C ILE A 108 -16.81 -15.15 13.80
N ASP A 109 -17.11 -13.94 14.34
CA ASP A 109 -17.06 -13.67 15.77
C ASP A 109 -18.08 -14.52 16.54
N ALA A 110 -19.31 -14.64 16.03
CA ALA A 110 -20.37 -15.47 16.63
C ALA A 110 -20.02 -16.96 16.70
N ARG A 111 -19.17 -17.43 15.78
CA ARG A 111 -18.64 -18.82 15.80
C ARG A 111 -17.44 -19.00 16.73
N GLY A 112 -17.01 -17.96 17.43
CA GLY A 112 -15.86 -17.99 18.33
C GLY A 112 -14.51 -18.10 17.61
N ILE A 113 -14.45 -17.74 16.33
CA ILE A 113 -13.20 -17.73 15.54
C ILE A 113 -12.48 -16.42 15.85
N GLY A 114 -11.29 -16.55 16.45
CA GLY A 114 -10.44 -15.39 16.79
C GLY A 114 -9.93 -14.70 15.54
N ARG A 115 -9.89 -13.36 15.56
CA ARG A 115 -9.33 -12.54 14.48
C ARG A 115 -8.14 -11.74 14.98
N GLU A 116 -7.08 -11.68 14.18
CA GLU A 116 -5.92 -10.83 14.41
C GLU A 116 -5.67 -9.92 13.22
N GLU A 117 -5.19 -8.72 13.52
CA GLU A 117 -4.88 -7.71 12.53
C GLU A 117 -3.36 -7.50 12.44
N VAL A 118 -2.85 -7.50 11.23
CA VAL A 118 -1.48 -7.09 10.90
C VAL A 118 -1.54 -5.91 9.93
N THR A 119 -0.61 -4.99 10.04
CA THR A 119 -0.50 -3.85 9.11
C THR A 119 0.66 -4.08 8.17
N LEU A 120 0.38 -3.97 6.88
CA LEU A 120 1.38 -3.93 5.83
C LEU A 120 1.03 -2.79 4.89
N HIS A 121 1.98 -1.88 4.66
CA HIS A 121 1.84 -0.78 3.72
C HIS A 121 2.27 -1.24 2.33
N VAL A 122 1.29 -1.63 1.52
CA VAL A 122 1.53 -2.13 0.16
C VAL A 122 1.97 -0.99 -0.74
N GLY A 123 3.19 -1.07 -1.23
CA GLY A 123 3.77 -0.09 -2.15
C GLY A 123 3.35 -0.27 -3.60
N ALA A 124 3.67 0.71 -4.45
CA ALA A 124 3.41 0.68 -5.89
C ALA A 124 4.16 -0.46 -6.64
N GLY A 125 5.16 -1.07 -5.99
CA GLY A 125 5.88 -2.23 -6.51
C GLY A 125 4.98 -3.43 -6.81
N THR A 126 3.85 -3.55 -6.10
CA THR A 126 2.87 -4.63 -6.30
C THR A 126 2.23 -4.63 -7.71
N PHE A 127 2.23 -3.49 -8.40
CA PHE A 127 1.71 -3.37 -9.77
C PHE A 127 2.76 -3.62 -10.84
N LYS A 128 4.04 -3.81 -10.46
CA LYS A 128 5.09 -4.13 -11.42
C LYS A 128 4.97 -5.60 -11.84
N PRO A 129 4.95 -5.89 -13.15
CA PRO A 129 4.97 -7.27 -13.62
C PRO A 129 6.31 -7.93 -13.28
N VAL A 130 6.29 -9.23 -13.00
CA VAL A 130 7.49 -10.05 -12.90
C VAL A 130 8.17 -10.07 -14.28
N LYS A 131 9.46 -9.72 -14.33
CA LYS A 131 10.25 -9.64 -15.58
C LYS A 131 11.37 -10.67 -15.64
N SER A 132 11.63 -11.37 -14.54
CA SER A 132 12.67 -12.39 -14.47
C SER A 132 12.12 -13.75 -14.84
N ASP A 133 12.93 -14.55 -15.52
CA ASP A 133 12.60 -15.94 -15.88
C ASP A 133 12.81 -16.90 -14.70
N THR A 134 13.53 -16.48 -13.66
CA THR A 134 13.81 -17.28 -12.47
C THR A 134 13.41 -16.51 -11.20
N ILE A 135 13.14 -17.25 -10.11
CA ILE A 135 12.79 -16.68 -8.81
C ILE A 135 13.97 -15.86 -8.25
N GLU A 136 15.19 -16.35 -8.39
CA GLU A 136 16.41 -15.69 -7.90
C GLU A 136 16.69 -14.36 -8.61
N GLY A 137 16.27 -14.25 -9.87
CA GLY A 137 16.41 -13.02 -10.67
C GLY A 137 15.33 -11.98 -10.37
N HIS A 138 14.32 -12.30 -9.56
CA HIS A 138 13.25 -11.37 -9.20
C HIS A 138 13.64 -10.52 -8.01
N GLU A 139 13.83 -9.22 -8.26
CA GLU A 139 14.07 -8.24 -7.20
C GLU A 139 12.76 -7.94 -6.45
N MET A 140 12.64 -8.47 -5.22
CA MET A 140 11.49 -8.21 -4.34
C MET A 140 11.57 -6.82 -3.75
N HIS A 141 10.49 -6.08 -3.87
CA HIS A 141 10.36 -4.76 -3.23
C HIS A 141 10.16 -4.90 -1.72
N THR A 142 10.71 -3.94 -0.98
CA THR A 142 10.52 -3.82 0.47
C THR A 142 9.21 -3.13 0.79
N GLU A 143 8.53 -3.59 1.83
CA GLU A 143 7.30 -3.00 2.35
C GLU A 143 7.40 -2.85 3.87
N PHE A 144 6.76 -1.82 4.39
CA PHE A 144 6.73 -1.57 5.83
C PHE A 144 5.62 -2.42 6.47
N ILE A 145 5.99 -3.17 7.52
CA ILE A 145 5.05 -3.95 8.32
C ILE A 145 5.00 -3.42 9.76
N SER A 146 3.85 -3.54 10.40
CA SER A 146 3.68 -3.26 11.82
C SER A 146 2.74 -4.29 12.43
N VAL A 147 3.24 -5.01 13.45
CA VAL A 147 2.50 -6.06 14.14
C VAL A 147 2.64 -5.87 15.64
N ARG A 148 1.53 -5.87 16.36
CA ARG A 148 1.52 -5.73 17.81
C ARG A 148 2.12 -6.99 18.46
N ARG A 149 2.86 -6.81 19.56
CA ARG A 149 3.38 -7.93 20.35
C ARG A 149 2.28 -8.89 20.78
N SER A 150 1.14 -8.37 21.24
CA SER A 150 -0.02 -9.20 21.63
C SER A 150 -0.56 -10.06 20.48
N SER A 151 -0.52 -9.56 19.24
CA SER A 151 -0.90 -10.33 18.05
C SER A 151 0.11 -11.45 17.77
N ILE A 152 1.40 -11.18 17.91
CA ILE A 152 2.46 -12.20 17.79
C ILE A 152 2.27 -13.29 18.83
N GLU A 153 2.01 -12.94 20.08
CA GLU A 153 1.77 -13.90 21.18
C GLU A 153 0.54 -14.77 20.91
N ARG A 154 -0.55 -14.18 20.40
CA ARG A 154 -1.77 -14.92 20.02
C ARG A 154 -1.53 -15.83 18.81
N ILE A 155 -0.81 -15.39 17.81
CA ILE A 155 -0.40 -16.21 16.66
C ILE A 155 0.40 -17.42 17.16
N LYS A 156 1.39 -17.21 18.02
CA LYS A 156 2.22 -18.28 18.60
C LYS A 156 1.40 -19.31 19.36
N SER A 157 0.40 -18.89 20.13
CA SER A 157 -0.46 -19.80 20.91
C SER A 157 -1.47 -20.58 20.04
N ASN A 158 -1.62 -20.23 18.77
CA ASN A 158 -2.55 -20.88 17.83
C ASN A 158 -1.84 -21.47 16.61
N LEU A 159 -0.56 -21.79 16.71
CA LEU A 159 0.18 -22.44 15.62
C LEU A 159 -0.53 -23.72 15.18
N GLY A 160 -0.65 -23.90 13.87
CA GLY A 160 -1.40 -25.02 13.26
C GLY A 160 -2.88 -24.75 13.02
N ASN A 161 -3.44 -23.66 13.61
CA ASN A 161 -4.85 -23.29 13.45
C ASN A 161 -5.01 -21.87 12.89
N ILE A 162 -4.06 -21.41 12.09
CA ILE A 162 -4.05 -20.05 11.53
C ILE A 162 -4.50 -20.08 10.08
N ILE A 163 -5.39 -19.18 9.73
CA ILE A 163 -5.80 -18.92 8.37
C ILE A 163 -5.36 -17.49 8.01
N ALA A 164 -4.36 -17.37 7.14
CA ALA A 164 -3.92 -16.09 6.62
C ALA A 164 -4.80 -15.67 5.44
N VAL A 165 -5.41 -14.48 5.53
CA VAL A 165 -6.26 -13.96 4.46
C VAL A 165 -5.43 -13.09 3.51
N GLY A 166 -5.17 -13.65 2.33
CA GLY A 166 -4.41 -13.02 1.25
C GLY A 166 -2.90 -13.16 1.38
N THR A 167 -2.22 -13.03 0.25
CA THR A 167 -0.76 -13.10 0.14
C THR A 167 -0.05 -12.03 0.97
N THR A 168 -0.68 -10.89 1.18
CA THR A 168 -0.22 -9.80 2.05
C THR A 168 -0.03 -10.28 3.49
N SER A 169 -1.02 -11.00 4.03
CA SER A 169 -0.94 -11.57 5.39
C SER A 169 0.09 -12.68 5.47
N VAL A 170 0.14 -13.57 4.47
CA VAL A 170 1.17 -14.62 4.40
C VAL A 170 2.57 -14.00 4.41
N ARG A 171 2.81 -13.00 3.56
CA ARG A 171 4.10 -12.31 3.49
C ARG A 171 4.49 -11.68 4.83
N THR A 172 3.54 -11.08 5.53
CA THR A 172 3.79 -10.51 6.86
C THR A 172 4.22 -11.59 7.86
N LEU A 173 3.51 -12.72 7.91
CA LEU A 173 3.81 -13.83 8.82
C LEU A 173 5.19 -14.43 8.53
N GLU A 174 5.51 -14.68 7.26
CA GLU A 174 6.82 -15.16 6.84
C GLU A 174 7.92 -14.17 7.20
N SER A 175 7.69 -12.86 7.00
CA SER A 175 8.65 -11.81 7.38
C SER A 175 8.92 -11.81 8.89
N LEU A 176 7.89 -11.99 9.73
CA LEU A 176 8.06 -12.09 11.18
C LEU A 176 8.91 -13.29 11.59
N TYR A 177 8.75 -14.43 10.92
CA TYR A 177 9.59 -15.60 11.17
C TYR A 177 11.06 -15.30 10.89
N TYR A 178 11.37 -14.76 9.71
CA TYR A 178 12.76 -14.41 9.35
C TYR A 178 13.35 -13.31 10.22
N MET A 179 12.56 -12.34 10.64
CA MET A 179 12.98 -11.33 11.62
C MET A 179 13.35 -11.98 12.97
N GLY A 180 12.57 -12.97 13.41
CA GLY A 180 12.90 -13.77 14.59
C GLY A 180 14.24 -14.50 14.44
N VAL A 181 14.47 -15.15 13.30
CA VAL A 181 15.76 -15.82 13.02
C VAL A 181 16.94 -14.85 13.03
N ILE A 182 16.75 -13.62 12.49
CA ILE A 182 17.79 -12.59 12.54
C ILE A 182 18.10 -12.19 13.99
N LEU A 183 17.08 -11.96 14.81
CA LEU A 183 17.22 -11.59 16.22
C LEU A 183 17.86 -12.70 17.05
N ASP A 184 17.53 -13.96 16.79
CA ASP A 184 18.18 -15.10 17.48
C ASP A 184 19.67 -15.19 17.17
N ASN A 185 20.08 -14.86 15.94
CA ASN A 185 21.49 -14.84 15.53
C ASN A 185 22.22 -13.54 15.90
N ASN A 186 21.51 -12.44 16.05
CA ASN A 186 22.04 -11.13 16.42
C ASN A 186 21.03 -10.37 17.29
N PRO A 187 21.04 -10.57 18.63
CA PRO A 187 20.11 -9.93 19.55
C PRO A 187 20.14 -8.40 19.57
N GLU A 188 21.24 -7.80 19.12
CA GLU A 188 21.40 -6.34 19.02
C GLU A 188 20.86 -5.77 17.71
N ALA A 189 20.35 -6.60 16.81
CA ALA A 189 19.74 -6.13 15.57
C ALA A 189 18.47 -5.34 15.90
N THR A 190 18.41 -4.09 15.45
CA THR A 190 17.21 -3.24 15.50
C THR A 190 16.53 -3.25 14.14
N SER A 191 15.20 -3.34 14.14
CA SER A 191 14.37 -3.29 12.94
C SER A 191 14.28 -1.88 12.37
#